data_7c4ffc822e8289849a013e77b1ed4f81
#
_entry.id   7c4ffc822e8289849a013e77b1ed4f81
#
_cell.length_a   1.000
_cell.length_b   1.000
_cell.length_c   1.000
_cell.angle_alpha   90.00
_cell.angle_beta   90.00
_cell.angle_gamma   90.00
#
_symmetry.space_group_name_H-M   'P 1'
#
loop_
_entity.id
_entity.type
_entity.pdbx_description
1 polymer ?
#
loop_
_entity_poly.entity_id
_entity_poly.type
_entity_poly.pdbx_seq_one_letter_code
_entity_poly.pdbx_strand_id
1 'polypeptide(L)'
;MSAVTRVLVIDNYDSFTYNVVQYLGELGAEPDVVRNDVATVDELVDRRPDRVIVSPGPCTPAESAVSLDVLRRFPEQGTPTLGICLGHQALAAVYGGQVVRGEPIHGKTAQVEHDGRGVFRGLGSPIVAGRYHSLIVHPELPDVLERSAWMGDTIMAIRHRDLPAEGVQFHPESVLTADGKTLLRNFIDS
;
A
#
# COMPACT_ATOMS: atom_id res chain seq x y z
N MET A 1 -7.76 28.44 2.11
CA MET A 1 -6.92 27.45 2.78
C MET A 1 -7.38 26.09 2.26
N SER A 2 -6.49 25.30 1.65
CA SER A 2 -6.80 23.92 1.23
C SER A 2 -7.12 23.10 2.50
N ALA A 3 -8.19 22.31 2.47
CA ALA A 3 -8.52 21.41 3.57
C ALA A 3 -7.39 20.40 3.76
N VAL A 4 -7.09 20.06 5.02
CA VAL A 4 -6.07 19.04 5.33
C VAL A 4 -6.60 17.68 4.91
N THR A 5 -5.82 16.92 4.15
CA THR A 5 -6.20 15.57 3.71
C THR A 5 -6.18 14.60 4.90
N ARG A 6 -7.34 14.00 5.19
CA ARG A 6 -7.49 13.01 6.26
C ARG A 6 -7.20 11.61 5.71
N VAL A 7 -6.24 10.93 6.31
CA VAL A 7 -5.80 9.60 5.87
C VAL A 7 -6.10 8.57 6.95
N LEU A 8 -7.03 7.66 6.67
CA LEU A 8 -7.26 6.49 7.54
C LEU A 8 -6.11 5.50 7.33
N VAL A 9 -5.44 5.12 8.40
CA VAL A 9 -4.38 4.11 8.38
C VAL A 9 -4.83 2.88 9.15
N ILE A 10 -4.99 1.75 8.45
CA ILE A 10 -5.28 0.46 9.09
C ILE A 10 -3.97 -0.16 9.54
N ASP A 11 -3.80 -0.29 10.85
CA ASP A 11 -2.61 -0.87 11.47
C ASP A 11 -2.76 -2.38 11.62
N ASN A 12 -1.95 -3.13 10.88
CA ASN A 12 -1.85 -4.59 10.95
C ASN A 12 -0.87 -5.08 12.05
N TYR A 13 -0.72 -4.32 13.13
CA TYR A 13 0.20 -4.64 14.24
C TYR A 13 1.66 -4.69 13.80
N ASP A 14 2.05 -3.74 12.96
CA ASP A 14 3.40 -3.65 12.42
C ASP A 14 4.18 -2.48 13.04
N SER A 15 5.45 -2.71 13.33
CA SER A 15 6.33 -1.68 13.90
C SER A 15 6.60 -0.51 12.92
N PHE A 16 6.45 -0.73 11.62
CA PHE A 16 6.63 0.30 10.59
C PHE A 16 5.41 1.19 10.36
N THR A 17 4.23 0.82 10.91
CA THR A 17 3.00 1.62 10.75
C THR A 17 3.21 3.07 11.18
N TYR A 18 3.86 3.30 12.31
CA TYR A 18 4.08 4.65 12.83
C TYR A 18 5.11 5.46 12.03
N ASN A 19 6.01 4.82 11.27
CA ASN A 19 6.85 5.52 10.29
C ASN A 19 6.00 6.05 9.13
N VAL A 20 5.01 5.28 8.66
CA VAL A 20 4.02 5.77 7.68
C VAL A 20 3.28 6.97 8.25
N VAL A 21 2.76 6.86 9.47
CA VAL A 21 2.03 7.93 10.18
C VAL A 21 2.88 9.20 10.30
N GLN A 22 4.15 9.06 10.68
CA GLN A 22 5.08 10.18 10.78
C GLN A 22 5.27 10.86 9.42
N TYR A 23 5.51 10.10 8.36
CA TYR A 23 5.68 10.66 7.02
C TYR A 23 4.41 11.39 6.54
N LEU A 24 3.22 10.84 6.79
CA LEU A 24 1.96 11.51 6.47
C LEU A 24 1.85 12.86 7.19
N GLY A 25 2.16 12.92 8.48
CA GLY A 25 2.17 14.17 9.25
C GLY A 25 3.19 15.18 8.73
N GLU A 26 4.41 14.76 8.40
CA GLU A 26 5.44 15.62 7.81
C GLU A 26 5.04 16.14 6.41
N LEU A 27 4.22 15.39 5.69
CA LEU A 27 3.67 15.76 4.40
C LEU A 27 2.42 16.66 4.51
N GLY A 28 1.96 16.97 5.74
CA GLY A 28 0.83 17.86 6.01
C GLY A 28 -0.54 17.18 5.95
N ALA A 29 -0.60 15.85 5.94
CA ALA A 29 -1.83 15.10 6.09
C ALA A 29 -2.19 14.87 7.56
N GLU A 30 -3.45 14.54 7.83
CA GLU A 30 -3.95 14.17 9.16
C GLU A 30 -4.22 12.65 9.21
N PRO A 31 -3.31 11.85 9.79
CA PRO A 31 -3.50 10.41 9.91
C PRO A 31 -4.45 10.05 11.06
N ASP A 32 -5.44 9.18 10.78
CA ASP A 32 -6.32 8.53 11.75
C ASP A 32 -5.97 7.03 11.78
N VAL A 33 -5.32 6.56 12.85
CA VAL A 33 -4.79 5.20 12.96
C VAL A 33 -5.79 4.30 13.67
N VAL A 34 -6.18 3.20 13.02
CA VAL A 34 -7.09 2.20 13.57
C VAL A 34 -6.51 0.81 13.39
N ARG A 35 -6.42 0.02 14.47
CA ARG A 35 -6.00 -1.37 14.39
C ARG A 35 -7.02 -2.21 13.63
N ASN A 36 -6.54 -3.22 12.93
CA ASN A 36 -7.34 -4.02 11.99
C ASN A 36 -8.44 -4.88 12.64
N ASP A 37 -8.48 -4.97 13.98
CA ASP A 37 -9.39 -5.82 14.74
C ASP A 37 -10.32 -5.04 15.70
N VAL A 38 -10.28 -3.70 15.66
CA VAL A 38 -11.04 -2.87 16.65
C VAL A 38 -12.27 -2.18 16.10
N ALA A 39 -12.49 -2.22 14.79
CA ALA A 39 -13.63 -1.60 14.12
C ALA A 39 -14.10 -2.43 12.94
N THR A 40 -15.38 -2.36 12.64
CA THR A 40 -15.96 -2.91 11.40
C THR A 40 -15.70 -1.98 10.21
N VAL A 41 -15.77 -2.52 8.99
CA VAL A 41 -15.61 -1.71 7.78
C VAL A 41 -16.66 -0.59 7.69
N ASP A 42 -17.89 -0.82 8.14
CA ASP A 42 -18.95 0.20 8.11
C ASP A 42 -18.64 1.36 9.07
N GLU A 43 -18.14 1.08 10.28
CA GLU A 43 -17.66 2.10 11.21
C GLU A 43 -16.49 2.91 10.66
N LEU A 44 -15.62 2.27 9.87
CA LEU A 44 -14.50 2.94 9.20
C LEU A 44 -14.98 3.81 8.05
N VAL A 45 -15.96 3.37 7.27
CA VAL A 45 -16.60 4.15 6.19
C VAL A 45 -17.27 5.41 6.76
N ASP A 46 -17.93 5.30 7.91
CA ASP A 46 -18.60 6.43 8.58
C ASP A 46 -17.61 7.54 9.01
N ARG A 47 -16.32 7.24 9.13
CA ARG A 47 -15.27 8.25 9.38
C ARG A 47 -15.02 9.16 8.18
N ARG A 48 -15.42 8.78 6.97
CA ARG A 48 -15.29 9.53 5.71
C ARG A 48 -13.88 10.07 5.48
N PRO A 49 -12.85 9.21 5.46
CA PRO A 49 -11.49 9.63 5.15
C PRO A 49 -11.38 10.07 3.68
N ASP A 50 -10.44 10.97 3.40
CA ASP A 50 -10.13 11.36 2.02
C ASP A 50 -9.27 10.30 1.31
N ARG A 51 -8.45 9.56 2.08
CA ARG A 51 -7.55 8.50 1.62
C ARG A 51 -7.48 7.37 2.64
N VAL A 52 -7.11 6.18 2.18
CA VAL A 52 -6.91 5.02 3.05
C VAL A 52 -5.56 4.38 2.77
N ILE A 53 -4.83 4.03 3.83
CA ILE A 53 -3.62 3.22 3.76
C ILE A 53 -3.81 1.96 4.58
N VAL A 54 -3.51 0.79 4.00
CA VAL A 54 -3.42 -0.48 4.71
C VAL A 54 -1.96 -0.80 4.94
N SER A 55 -1.54 -0.85 6.20
CA SER A 55 -0.15 -0.94 6.62
C SER A 55 0.51 -2.27 6.30
N PRO A 56 1.85 -2.34 6.40
CA PRO A 56 2.56 -3.60 6.55
C PRO A 56 2.01 -4.44 7.71
N GLY A 57 2.36 -5.71 7.76
CA GLY A 57 1.98 -6.60 8.84
C GLY A 57 2.76 -7.92 8.81
N PRO A 58 2.79 -8.66 9.95
CA PRO A 58 3.62 -9.87 10.08
C PRO A 58 2.97 -11.14 9.53
N CYS A 59 1.65 -11.13 9.26
CA CYS A 59 0.89 -12.33 8.91
C CYS A 59 0.61 -12.43 7.39
N THR A 60 -0.29 -13.33 7.03
CA THR A 60 -0.79 -13.48 5.66
C THR A 60 -2.01 -12.57 5.42
N PRO A 61 -2.37 -12.29 4.16
CA PRO A 61 -3.58 -11.53 3.85
C PRO A 61 -4.85 -12.09 4.51
N ALA A 62 -5.00 -13.41 4.58
CA ALA A 62 -6.18 -14.05 5.19
C ALA A 62 -6.32 -13.74 6.69
N GLU A 63 -5.24 -13.38 7.36
CA GLU A 63 -5.20 -13.06 8.79
C GLU A 63 -5.27 -11.55 9.08
N SER A 64 -5.43 -10.73 8.04
CA SER A 64 -5.39 -9.26 8.18
C SER A 64 -6.74 -8.63 8.58
N ALA A 65 -7.67 -9.44 9.08
CA ALA A 65 -8.97 -9.02 9.64
C ALA A 65 -9.71 -8.04 8.71
N VAL A 66 -10.09 -6.84 9.19
CA VAL A 66 -10.86 -5.86 8.41
C VAL A 66 -10.13 -5.31 7.19
N SER A 67 -8.80 -5.53 7.08
CA SER A 67 -8.00 -5.00 5.95
C SER A 67 -8.50 -5.47 4.59
N LEU A 68 -8.98 -6.72 4.46
CA LEU A 68 -9.55 -7.22 3.20
C LEU A 68 -10.84 -6.48 2.82
N ASP A 69 -11.73 -6.24 3.78
CA ASP A 69 -12.97 -5.51 3.55
C ASP A 69 -12.70 -4.03 3.21
N VAL A 70 -11.73 -3.43 3.87
CA VAL A 70 -11.25 -2.05 3.60
C VAL A 70 -10.74 -1.94 2.17
N LEU A 71 -9.86 -2.86 1.73
CA LEU A 71 -9.27 -2.87 0.39
C LEU A 71 -10.29 -3.12 -0.73
N ARG A 72 -11.46 -3.66 -0.39
CA ARG A 72 -12.59 -3.80 -1.32
C ARG A 72 -13.51 -2.57 -1.28
N ARG A 73 -13.98 -2.23 -0.08
CA ARG A 73 -15.08 -1.28 0.14
C ARG A 73 -14.71 0.16 -0.24
N PHE A 74 -13.54 0.63 0.17
CA PHE A 74 -13.14 2.02 -0.06
C PHE A 74 -12.88 2.33 -1.54
N PRO A 75 -12.13 1.50 -2.31
CA PRO A 75 -11.99 1.73 -3.75
C PRO A 75 -13.32 1.68 -4.51
N GLU A 76 -14.22 0.75 -4.16
CA GLU A 76 -15.57 0.66 -4.76
C GLU A 76 -16.41 1.93 -4.53
N GLN A 77 -16.15 2.65 -3.44
CA GLN A 77 -16.77 3.95 -3.14
C GLN A 77 -16.03 5.15 -3.76
N GLY A 78 -14.95 4.91 -4.49
CA GLY A 78 -14.13 5.94 -5.10
C GLY A 78 -13.09 6.57 -4.18
N THR A 79 -12.86 6.03 -2.97
CA THR A 79 -11.83 6.52 -2.05
C THR A 79 -10.47 5.93 -2.41
N PRO A 80 -9.45 6.75 -2.75
CA PRO A 80 -8.12 6.25 -3.05
C PRO A 80 -7.53 5.45 -1.90
N THR A 81 -7.03 4.26 -2.22
CA THR A 81 -6.55 3.29 -1.24
C THR A 81 -5.19 2.73 -1.65
N LEU A 82 -4.23 2.76 -0.71
CA LEU A 82 -2.87 2.25 -0.89
C LEU A 82 -2.59 1.10 0.08
N GLY A 83 -2.21 -0.05 -0.44
CA GLY A 83 -1.70 -1.17 0.35
C GLY A 83 -0.17 -1.19 0.38
N ILE A 84 0.43 -1.34 1.57
CA ILE A 84 1.89 -1.42 1.75
C ILE A 84 2.26 -2.82 2.25
N CYS A 85 3.17 -3.50 1.58
CA CYS A 85 3.69 -4.83 1.90
C CYS A 85 2.55 -5.86 2.09
N LEU A 86 2.15 -6.19 3.32
CA LEU A 86 0.97 -7.02 3.58
C LEU A 86 -0.30 -6.42 2.92
N GLY A 87 -0.48 -5.11 2.99
CA GLY A 87 -1.60 -4.40 2.35
C GLY A 87 -1.62 -4.57 0.83
N HIS A 88 -0.45 -4.58 0.18
CA HIS A 88 -0.31 -4.86 -1.25
C HIS A 88 -0.70 -6.31 -1.58
N GLN A 89 -0.25 -7.28 -0.78
CA GLN A 89 -0.61 -8.69 -0.94
C GLN A 89 -2.11 -8.92 -0.71
N ALA A 90 -2.67 -8.26 0.31
CA ALA A 90 -4.10 -8.29 0.60
C ALA A 90 -4.93 -7.67 -0.53
N LEU A 91 -4.45 -6.58 -1.15
CA LEU A 91 -5.09 -5.99 -2.33
C LEU A 91 -5.13 -6.97 -3.49
N ALA A 92 -4.02 -7.65 -3.78
CA ALA A 92 -4.01 -8.68 -4.82
C ALA A 92 -5.02 -9.79 -4.51
N ALA A 93 -5.05 -10.30 -3.28
CA ALA A 93 -5.95 -11.38 -2.86
C ALA A 93 -7.44 -10.99 -2.97
N VAL A 94 -7.79 -9.75 -2.59
CA VAL A 94 -9.17 -9.22 -2.67
C VAL A 94 -9.72 -9.29 -4.09
N TYR A 95 -8.88 -9.02 -5.07
CA TYR A 95 -9.26 -9.00 -6.50
C TYR A 95 -8.89 -10.30 -7.26
N GLY A 96 -8.63 -11.39 -6.54
CA GLY A 96 -8.46 -12.73 -7.11
C GLY A 96 -7.02 -13.09 -7.47
N GLY A 97 -6.04 -12.26 -7.13
CA GLY A 97 -4.61 -12.58 -7.27
C GLY A 97 -4.15 -13.59 -6.22
N GLN A 98 -3.09 -14.31 -6.54
CA GLN A 98 -2.49 -15.28 -5.63
C GLN A 98 -1.29 -14.67 -4.92
N VAL A 99 -1.11 -15.04 -3.64
CA VAL A 99 0.07 -14.69 -2.84
C VAL A 99 0.83 -15.98 -2.55
N VAL A 100 2.11 -15.99 -2.89
CA VAL A 100 2.97 -17.17 -2.81
C VAL A 100 4.25 -16.89 -2.04
N ARG A 101 4.95 -17.94 -1.62
CA ARG A 101 6.27 -17.79 -1.00
C ARG A 101 7.29 -17.36 -2.03
N GLY A 102 8.02 -16.28 -1.74
CA GLY A 102 9.21 -15.84 -2.43
C GLY A 102 10.47 -16.13 -1.60
N GLU A 103 11.60 -15.62 -2.09
CA GLU A 103 12.84 -15.62 -1.31
C GLU A 103 12.69 -14.68 -0.11
N PRO A 104 13.00 -15.14 1.13
CA PRO A 104 12.95 -14.29 2.32
C PRO A 104 13.95 -13.13 2.22
N ILE A 105 13.47 -11.91 2.42
CA ILE A 105 14.30 -10.70 2.36
C ILE A 105 14.03 -9.84 3.59
N HIS A 106 15.12 -9.43 4.26
CA HIS A 106 15.06 -8.57 5.43
C HIS A 106 16.07 -7.44 5.31
N GLY A 107 15.58 -6.20 5.21
CA GLY A 107 16.43 -5.01 5.27
C GLY A 107 17.42 -4.89 4.11
N LYS A 108 17.07 -5.37 2.92
CA LYS A 108 17.85 -5.20 1.69
C LYS A 108 17.19 -4.21 0.76
N THR A 109 18.00 -3.46 0.03
CA THR A 109 17.52 -2.60 -1.05
C THR A 109 17.40 -3.38 -2.36
N ALA A 110 16.50 -2.92 -3.22
CA ALA A 110 16.36 -3.40 -4.58
C ALA A 110 16.19 -2.23 -5.55
N GLN A 111 16.64 -2.43 -6.79
CA GLN A 111 16.31 -1.56 -7.91
C GLN A 111 14.93 -1.98 -8.43
N VAL A 112 13.96 -1.09 -8.34
CA VAL A 112 12.56 -1.35 -8.72
C VAL A 112 12.22 -0.49 -9.91
N GLU A 113 11.97 -1.12 -11.05
CA GLU A 113 11.47 -0.46 -12.25
C GLU A 113 9.97 -0.20 -12.11
N HIS A 114 9.45 0.85 -12.74
CA HIS A 114 8.05 1.23 -12.67
C HIS A 114 7.55 1.96 -13.91
N ASP A 115 6.22 2.05 -14.06
CA ASP A 115 5.55 2.64 -15.22
C ASP A 115 5.45 4.19 -15.17
N GLY A 116 5.88 4.84 -14.09
CA GLY A 116 5.84 6.30 -13.92
C GLY A 116 4.46 6.88 -13.65
N ARG A 117 3.43 6.05 -13.40
CA ARG A 117 2.05 6.49 -13.13
C ARG A 117 1.66 6.32 -11.66
N GLY A 118 0.55 6.93 -11.25
CA GLY A 118 0.02 6.84 -9.89
C GLY A 118 1.03 7.32 -8.85
N VAL A 119 1.33 6.49 -7.87
CA VAL A 119 2.31 6.82 -6.81
C VAL A 119 3.73 7.03 -7.34
N PHE A 120 4.06 6.54 -8.53
CA PHE A 120 5.37 6.69 -9.17
C PHE A 120 5.51 7.95 -10.05
N ARG A 121 4.47 8.78 -10.11
CA ARG A 121 4.48 9.99 -10.97
C ARG A 121 5.66 10.91 -10.63
N GLY A 122 6.43 11.29 -11.67
CA GLY A 122 7.56 12.21 -11.57
C GLY A 122 8.84 11.61 -10.98
N LEU A 123 8.85 10.31 -10.67
CA LEU A 123 10.05 9.60 -10.22
C LEU A 123 10.84 9.04 -11.41
N GLY A 124 12.17 8.98 -11.27
CA GLY A 124 13.02 8.26 -12.18
C GLY A 124 12.89 6.74 -12.00
N SER A 125 13.07 5.96 -13.07
CA SER A 125 13.07 4.50 -12.99
C SER A 125 14.44 3.97 -13.38
N PRO A 126 15.03 3.03 -12.61
CA PRO A 126 14.49 2.44 -11.39
C PRO A 126 14.63 3.34 -10.15
N ILE A 127 13.79 3.09 -9.14
CA ILE A 127 13.97 3.62 -7.77
C ILE A 127 14.69 2.60 -6.88
N VAL A 128 15.33 3.08 -5.80
CA VAL A 128 15.88 2.21 -4.77
C VAL A 128 14.86 2.05 -3.65
N ALA A 129 14.45 0.82 -3.35
CA ALA A 129 13.42 0.53 -2.37
C ALA A 129 13.84 -0.51 -1.33
N GLY A 130 13.49 -0.28 -0.08
CA GLY A 130 13.73 -1.21 1.04
C GLY A 130 12.70 -2.34 1.06
N ARG A 131 13.16 -3.58 1.28
CA ARG A 131 12.36 -4.82 1.25
C ARG A 131 12.49 -5.59 2.54
N TYR A 132 11.33 -6.08 3.04
CA TYR A 132 11.20 -6.83 4.30
C TYR A 132 10.09 -7.89 4.18
N HIS A 133 10.15 -8.79 3.19
CA HIS A 133 9.06 -9.74 2.94
C HIS A 133 9.54 -11.12 2.51
N SER A 134 8.75 -12.14 2.80
CA SER A 134 8.91 -13.53 2.35
C SER A 134 7.77 -14.02 1.46
N LEU A 135 6.70 -13.23 1.35
CA LEU A 135 5.58 -13.47 0.45
C LEU A 135 5.62 -12.47 -0.70
N ILE A 136 5.14 -12.90 -1.86
CA ILE A 136 5.04 -12.07 -3.08
C ILE A 136 3.71 -12.34 -3.77
N VAL A 137 3.24 -11.38 -4.54
CA VAL A 137 2.13 -11.58 -5.46
C VAL A 137 2.60 -12.40 -6.66
N HIS A 138 1.83 -13.43 -7.02
CA HIS A 138 2.12 -14.28 -8.18
C HIS A 138 2.13 -13.45 -9.47
N PRO A 139 3.04 -13.71 -10.42
CA PRO A 139 3.14 -12.93 -11.67
C PRO A 139 1.89 -12.96 -12.55
N GLU A 140 1.10 -14.03 -12.49
CA GLU A 140 -0.19 -14.10 -13.18
C GLU A 140 -1.24 -13.32 -12.41
N LEU A 141 -1.54 -12.11 -12.87
CA LEU A 141 -2.53 -11.24 -12.29
C LEU A 141 -3.91 -11.45 -12.94
N PRO A 142 -5.01 -11.31 -12.17
CA PRO A 142 -6.35 -11.15 -12.74
C PRO A 142 -6.44 -9.93 -13.67
N ASP A 143 -7.33 -9.99 -14.66
CA ASP A 143 -7.50 -8.93 -15.67
C ASP A 143 -7.77 -7.53 -15.09
N VAL A 144 -8.38 -7.46 -13.91
CA VAL A 144 -8.68 -6.19 -13.23
C VAL A 144 -7.46 -5.51 -12.61
N LEU A 145 -6.34 -6.24 -12.47
CA LEU A 145 -5.09 -5.72 -11.91
C LEU A 145 -4.03 -5.57 -13.01
N GLU A 146 -3.17 -4.58 -12.84
CA GLU A 146 -1.99 -4.42 -13.66
C GLU A 146 -0.74 -4.30 -12.79
N ARG A 147 0.38 -4.81 -13.30
CA ARG A 147 1.69 -4.61 -12.70
C ARG A 147 2.14 -3.17 -12.97
N SER A 148 2.40 -2.41 -11.92
CA SER A 148 2.85 -1.01 -12.03
C SER A 148 4.33 -0.83 -11.68
N ALA A 149 4.93 -1.77 -10.93
CA ALA A 149 6.38 -1.82 -10.69
C ALA A 149 6.88 -3.27 -10.57
N TRP A 150 8.18 -3.49 -10.85
CA TRP A 150 8.78 -4.81 -10.90
C TRP A 150 10.28 -4.82 -10.61
N MET A 151 10.79 -5.98 -10.28
CA MET A 151 12.20 -6.33 -10.18
C MET A 151 12.38 -7.71 -10.84
N GLY A 152 12.91 -7.73 -12.09
CA GLY A 152 12.87 -8.93 -12.91
C GLY A 152 11.42 -9.43 -13.07
N ASP A 153 11.15 -10.67 -12.71
CA ASP A 153 9.80 -11.26 -12.78
C ASP A 153 8.96 -11.00 -11.53
N THR A 154 9.56 -10.47 -10.46
CA THR A 154 8.85 -10.20 -9.21
C THR A 154 8.02 -8.92 -9.33
N ILE A 155 6.73 -9.02 -9.04
CA ILE A 155 5.84 -7.87 -8.95
C ILE A 155 6.18 -7.07 -7.68
N MET A 156 6.47 -5.79 -7.85
CA MET A 156 6.81 -4.86 -6.77
C MET A 156 5.73 -3.81 -6.51
N ALA A 157 4.80 -3.64 -7.43
CA ALA A 157 3.58 -2.87 -7.23
C ALA A 157 2.50 -3.32 -8.21
N ILE A 158 1.25 -3.16 -7.76
CA ILE A 158 0.05 -3.39 -8.57
C ILE A 158 -0.87 -2.17 -8.51
N ARG A 159 -1.72 -2.06 -9.51
CA ARG A 159 -2.80 -1.08 -9.59
C ARG A 159 -4.06 -1.75 -10.11
N HIS A 160 -5.22 -1.38 -9.56
CA HIS A 160 -6.50 -1.75 -10.15
C HIS A 160 -6.76 -0.86 -11.39
N ARG A 161 -7.27 -1.45 -12.48
CA ARG A 161 -7.43 -0.72 -13.75
C ARG A 161 -8.50 0.35 -13.70
N ASP A 162 -9.57 0.11 -12.95
CA ASP A 162 -10.77 0.96 -12.94
C ASP A 162 -11.02 1.65 -11.59
N LEU A 163 -10.55 1.05 -10.49
CA LEU A 163 -10.75 1.57 -9.14
C LEU A 163 -9.50 2.28 -8.62
N PRO A 164 -9.64 3.28 -7.73
CA PRO A 164 -8.52 4.02 -7.16
C PRO A 164 -7.78 3.21 -6.09
N ALA A 165 -7.20 2.08 -6.47
CA ALA A 165 -6.49 1.18 -5.60
C ALA A 165 -5.10 0.86 -6.14
N GLU A 166 -4.08 1.09 -5.34
CA GLU A 166 -2.68 0.77 -5.62
C GLU A 166 -2.05 0.00 -4.46
N GLY A 167 -1.03 -0.78 -4.75
CA GLY A 167 -0.27 -1.48 -3.72
C GLY A 167 1.22 -1.55 -4.06
N VAL A 168 2.07 -1.39 -3.05
CA VAL A 168 3.53 -1.49 -3.17
C VAL A 168 4.05 -2.58 -2.23
N GLN A 169 4.90 -3.49 -2.76
CA GLN A 169 5.48 -4.59 -1.98
C GLN A 169 6.60 -4.11 -1.06
N PHE A 170 7.30 -3.07 -1.44
CA PHE A 170 8.37 -2.46 -0.65
C PHE A 170 7.81 -1.48 0.39
N HIS A 171 8.70 -0.95 1.24
CA HIS A 171 8.35 -0.05 2.33
C HIS A 171 8.71 1.40 2.00
N PRO A 172 7.77 2.25 1.56
CA PRO A 172 8.05 3.67 1.29
C PRO A 172 8.42 4.44 2.56
N GLU A 173 8.00 3.97 3.74
CA GLU A 173 8.31 4.57 5.05
C GLU A 173 9.70 4.20 5.57
N SER A 174 10.40 3.27 4.91
CA SER A 174 11.75 2.87 5.29
C SER A 174 12.77 3.92 4.86
N VAL A 175 13.78 4.15 5.71
CA VAL A 175 14.95 4.97 5.38
C VAL A 175 15.74 4.42 4.18
N LEU A 176 15.53 3.15 3.84
CA LEU A 176 16.15 2.50 2.68
C LEU A 176 15.45 2.84 1.35
N THR A 177 14.28 3.49 1.41
CA THR A 177 13.53 3.94 0.22
C THR A 177 13.67 5.46 0.09
N ALA A 178 14.65 5.90 -0.68
CA ALA A 178 15.00 7.33 -0.79
C ALA A 178 13.82 8.18 -1.28
N ASP A 179 13.03 7.67 -2.23
CA ASP A 179 11.88 8.35 -2.82
C ASP A 179 10.56 8.12 -2.07
N GLY A 180 10.60 7.48 -0.90
CA GLY A 180 9.42 7.04 -0.16
C GLY A 180 8.45 8.17 0.18
N LYS A 181 8.95 9.34 0.60
CA LYS A 181 8.11 10.51 0.87
C LYS A 181 7.45 11.04 -0.39
N THR A 182 8.13 11.02 -1.53
CA THR A 182 7.55 11.44 -2.81
C THR A 182 6.43 10.50 -3.25
N LEU A 183 6.60 9.19 -3.07
CA LEU A 183 5.56 8.19 -3.31
C LEU A 183 4.30 8.46 -2.47
N LEU A 184 4.48 8.69 -1.16
CA LEU A 184 3.36 9.01 -0.26
C LEU A 184 2.74 10.37 -0.58
N ARG A 185 3.53 11.37 -0.97
CA ARG A 185 3.02 12.66 -1.46
C ARG A 185 2.13 12.48 -2.69
N ASN A 186 2.59 11.70 -3.67
CA ASN A 186 1.82 11.43 -4.87
C ASN A 186 0.48 10.75 -4.56
N PHE A 187 0.45 9.87 -3.55
CA PHE A 187 -0.77 9.25 -3.07
C PHE A 187 -1.71 10.23 -2.37
N ILE A 188 -1.18 11.13 -1.53
CA ILE A 188 -1.99 12.15 -0.85
C ILE A 188 -2.62 13.12 -1.85
N ASP A 189 -1.89 13.46 -2.91
CA ASP A 189 -2.28 14.45 -3.92
C ASP A 189 -3.05 13.84 -5.12
N SER A 190 -3.36 12.53 -5.08
CA SER A 190 -4.06 11.79 -6.14
C SER A 190 -5.54 12.12 -6.26
#